data_8a5bba44b0850806e8cf14dae30f410a
#
_entry.id   8a5bba44b0850806e8cf14dae30f410a
#
_cell.length_a   1.000
_cell.length_b   1.000
_cell.length_c   1.000
_cell.angle_alpha   90.00
_cell.angle_beta   90.00
_cell.angle_gamma   90.00
#
_symmetry.space_group_name_H-M   'P 1'
#
loop_
_entity.id
_entity.type
_entity.pdbx_description
1 polymer ?
#
loop_
_entity_poly.entity_id
_entity_poly.type
_entity_poly.pdbx_seq_one_letter_code
_entity_poly.pdbx_strand_id
1 'polypeptide(L)'
;SQSLAIGKLGHDVFRRLGESKIPTFAFINGLALGGGLEVGLHCHYRTLASTAFTALPEVFLGLVPGWGGATILPKLIGPERAVQVIMLNALNNNTMMKAKDALKLGVVDSVFEPADFIERSIGFAVGILNGTTKVERADYSNDPAWETALATGKAAALKKYGGATIASPMKALELIAAAKSNTLGEGFDAEDQVLADLTMSDPLRASLYAFNLI
;
A
#
# COMPACT_ATOMS: atom_id res chain seq x y z
N SER A 1 16.13 0.41 18.02
CA SER A 1 15.57 -0.93 18.32
C SER A 1 15.79 -1.88 17.15
N GLN A 2 15.71 -3.17 17.39
CA GLN A 2 15.80 -4.19 16.32
C GLN A 2 14.67 -4.02 15.30
N SER A 3 13.46 -3.70 15.75
CA SER A 3 12.30 -3.44 14.87
C SER A 3 12.56 -2.28 13.92
N LEU A 4 13.17 -1.19 14.40
CA LEU A 4 13.54 -0.07 13.54
C LEU A 4 14.57 -0.46 12.46
N ALA A 5 15.54 -1.32 12.83
CA ALA A 5 16.55 -1.79 11.89
C ALA A 5 15.94 -2.66 10.78
N ILE A 6 14.92 -3.47 11.10
CA ILE A 6 14.19 -4.29 10.12
C ILE A 6 13.37 -3.39 9.18
N GLY A 7 12.66 -2.37 9.69
CA GLY A 7 11.94 -1.41 8.87
C GLY A 7 12.87 -0.73 7.86
N LYS A 8 13.96 -0.14 8.34
CA LYS A 8 14.97 0.51 7.50
C LYS A 8 15.57 -0.42 6.45
N LEU A 9 15.89 -1.67 6.81
CA LEU A 9 16.41 -2.64 5.86
C LEU A 9 15.40 -2.92 4.73
N GLY A 10 14.12 -3.06 5.03
CA GLY A 10 13.06 -3.23 4.04
C GLY A 10 13.00 -2.05 3.06
N HIS A 11 12.96 -0.82 3.58
CA HIS A 11 12.99 0.38 2.75
C HIS A 11 14.28 0.49 1.92
N ASP A 12 15.46 0.25 2.52
CA ASP A 12 16.75 0.32 1.81
C ASP A 12 16.86 -0.68 0.65
N VAL A 13 16.18 -1.81 0.77
CA VAL A 13 16.12 -2.80 -0.32
C VAL A 13 15.07 -2.42 -1.36
N PHE A 14 13.84 -2.11 -0.95
CA PHE A 14 12.73 -1.89 -1.88
C PHE A 14 12.85 -0.58 -2.65
N ARG A 15 13.27 0.51 -2.00
CA ARG A 15 13.45 1.83 -2.66
C ARG A 15 14.37 1.78 -3.87
N ARG A 16 15.36 0.86 -3.89
CA ARG A 16 16.27 0.67 -5.03
C ARG A 16 15.54 0.33 -6.33
N LEU A 17 14.34 -0.25 -6.25
CA LEU A 17 13.50 -0.52 -7.42
C LEU A 17 12.97 0.78 -8.05
N GLY A 18 12.45 1.70 -7.23
CA GLY A 18 11.93 2.99 -7.68
C GLY A 18 13.02 4.02 -8.03
N GLU A 19 14.21 3.90 -7.42
CA GLU A 19 15.37 4.75 -7.69
C GLU A 19 16.17 4.29 -8.90
N SER A 20 15.84 3.12 -9.46
CA SER A 20 16.53 2.59 -10.64
C SER A 20 16.33 3.51 -11.85
N LYS A 21 17.42 3.78 -12.58
CA LYS A 21 17.38 4.47 -13.87
C LYS A 21 16.75 3.65 -14.99
N ILE A 22 16.66 2.33 -14.79
CA ILE A 22 16.00 1.40 -15.70
C ILE A 22 14.59 1.15 -15.14
N PRO A 23 13.53 1.27 -15.93
CA PRO A 23 12.17 0.98 -15.47
C PRO A 23 12.06 -0.42 -14.87
N THR A 24 11.46 -0.52 -13.70
CA THR A 24 11.23 -1.77 -12.98
C THR A 24 9.75 -2.15 -13.06
N PHE A 25 9.48 -3.44 -13.13
CA PHE A 25 8.14 -3.99 -13.34
C PHE A 25 7.83 -5.07 -12.31
N ALA A 26 6.67 -4.98 -11.68
CA ALA A 26 6.12 -6.04 -10.84
C ALA A 26 5.05 -6.81 -11.63
N PHE A 27 5.26 -8.12 -11.84
CA PHE A 27 4.29 -9.01 -12.45
C PHE A 27 3.65 -9.86 -11.35
N ILE A 28 2.44 -9.49 -10.93
CA ILE A 28 1.76 -10.07 -9.76
C ILE A 28 0.81 -11.18 -10.25
N ASN A 29 1.22 -12.43 -10.08
CA ASN A 29 0.48 -13.60 -10.59
C ASN A 29 -0.29 -14.38 -9.50
N GLY A 30 -0.60 -13.74 -8.38
CA GLY A 30 -1.29 -14.41 -7.27
C GLY A 30 -1.61 -13.44 -6.15
N LEU A 31 -1.45 -13.89 -4.90
CA LEU A 31 -1.67 -13.03 -3.74
C LEU A 31 -0.47 -12.11 -3.52
N ALA A 32 -0.74 -10.81 -3.47
CA ALA A 32 0.23 -9.80 -3.05
C ALA A 32 -0.37 -8.99 -1.89
N LEU A 33 -0.02 -9.36 -0.67
CA LEU A 33 -0.57 -8.81 0.57
C LEU A 33 0.53 -8.14 1.38
N GLY A 34 0.23 -6.99 2.00
CA GLY A 34 1.19 -6.28 2.84
C GLY A 34 2.50 -6.00 2.11
N GLY A 35 3.63 -6.40 2.67
CA GLY A 35 4.96 -6.27 2.08
C GLY A 35 5.07 -6.82 0.66
N GLY A 36 4.26 -7.84 0.29
CA GLY A 36 4.21 -8.35 -1.08
C GLY A 36 3.62 -7.34 -2.07
N LEU A 37 2.64 -6.55 -1.67
CA LEU A 37 2.16 -5.43 -2.48
C LEU A 37 3.13 -4.25 -2.39
N GLU A 38 3.72 -3.98 -1.23
CA GLU A 38 4.63 -2.87 -1.02
C GLU A 38 5.88 -2.97 -1.92
N VAL A 39 6.49 -4.16 -2.08
CA VAL A 39 7.58 -4.32 -3.05
C VAL A 39 7.12 -4.00 -4.48
N GLY A 40 5.89 -4.36 -4.84
CA GLY A 40 5.29 -3.98 -6.13
C GLY A 40 5.08 -2.47 -6.27
N LEU A 41 4.70 -1.77 -5.19
CA LEU A 41 4.52 -0.31 -5.19
C LEU A 41 5.84 0.44 -5.42
N HIS A 42 6.96 -0.11 -5.01
CA HIS A 42 8.27 0.44 -5.32
C HIS A 42 8.69 0.27 -6.78
N CYS A 43 8.10 -0.66 -7.53
CA CYS A 43 8.35 -0.74 -8.97
C CYS A 43 7.68 0.42 -9.72
N HIS A 44 8.24 0.81 -10.86
CA HIS A 44 7.67 1.86 -11.70
C HIS A 44 6.31 1.45 -12.26
N TYR A 45 6.15 0.17 -12.62
CA TYR A 45 4.94 -0.37 -13.23
C TYR A 45 4.54 -1.70 -12.61
N ARG A 46 3.23 -2.00 -12.64
CA ARG A 46 2.63 -3.21 -12.07
C ARG A 46 1.59 -3.80 -13.01
N THR A 47 1.71 -5.10 -13.27
CA THR A 47 0.63 -5.87 -13.90
C THR A 47 0.10 -6.92 -12.93
N LEU A 48 -1.16 -7.30 -13.06
CA LEU A 48 -1.84 -8.21 -12.16
C LEU A 48 -2.61 -9.27 -12.97
N ALA A 49 -2.50 -10.53 -12.57
CA ALA A 49 -3.33 -11.57 -13.16
C ALA A 49 -4.81 -11.37 -12.77
N SER A 50 -5.75 -11.64 -13.68
CA SER A 50 -7.19 -11.41 -13.45
C SER A 50 -7.77 -12.21 -12.27
N THR A 51 -7.11 -13.30 -11.88
CA THR A 51 -7.46 -14.14 -10.73
C THR A 51 -6.72 -13.79 -9.45
N ALA A 52 -5.78 -12.84 -9.50
CA ALA A 52 -4.97 -12.42 -8.37
C ALA A 52 -5.71 -11.43 -7.45
N PHE A 53 -5.21 -11.33 -6.21
CA PHE A 53 -5.74 -10.42 -5.19
C PHE A 53 -4.61 -9.61 -4.57
N THR A 54 -4.92 -8.38 -4.18
CA THR A 54 -3.99 -7.50 -3.47
C THR A 54 -4.67 -6.87 -2.25
N ALA A 55 -3.90 -6.61 -1.20
CA ALA A 55 -4.38 -5.87 -0.02
C ALA A 55 -3.21 -5.28 0.78
N LEU A 56 -3.53 -4.30 1.62
CA LEU A 56 -2.70 -3.83 2.72
C LEU A 56 -3.43 -4.13 4.04
N PRO A 57 -3.22 -5.33 4.63
CA PRO A 57 -3.97 -5.81 5.80
C PRO A 57 -3.45 -5.27 7.13
N GLU A 58 -2.38 -4.49 7.14
CA GLU A 58 -1.61 -4.11 8.32
C GLU A 58 -2.47 -3.48 9.41
N VAL A 59 -3.40 -2.58 9.05
CA VAL A 59 -4.29 -1.93 10.01
C VAL A 59 -5.24 -2.93 10.68
N PHE A 60 -5.67 -3.97 9.98
CA PHE A 60 -6.45 -5.07 10.55
C PHE A 60 -5.64 -5.86 11.59
N LEU A 61 -4.34 -5.99 11.37
CA LEU A 61 -3.42 -6.71 12.27
C LEU A 61 -2.88 -5.86 13.42
N GLY A 62 -3.20 -4.58 13.48
CA GLY A 62 -2.69 -3.66 14.50
C GLY A 62 -1.35 -3.01 14.14
N LEU A 63 -0.96 -3.06 12.87
CA LEU A 63 0.23 -2.42 12.29
C LEU A 63 -0.17 -1.33 11.28
N VAL A 64 0.81 -0.79 10.58
CA VAL A 64 0.64 0.09 9.41
C VAL A 64 1.39 -0.51 8.23
N PRO A 65 1.02 -0.22 6.97
CA PRO A 65 1.89 -0.47 5.83
C PRO A 65 3.19 0.30 6.03
N GLY A 66 4.26 -0.40 6.33
CA GLY A 66 5.48 0.19 6.87
C GLY A 66 6.70 -0.04 5.99
N TRP A 67 6.51 -0.45 4.74
CA TRP A 67 7.55 -0.55 3.71
C TRP A 67 7.17 0.20 2.43
N GLY A 68 6.63 1.40 2.60
CA GLY A 68 6.28 2.32 1.54
C GLY A 68 4.78 2.41 1.24
N GLY A 69 3.96 1.51 1.76
CA GLY A 69 2.53 1.48 1.44
C GLY A 69 1.78 2.72 1.86
N ALA A 70 2.03 3.26 3.06
CA ALA A 70 1.39 4.47 3.55
C ALA A 70 1.94 5.75 2.91
N THR A 71 3.13 5.71 2.32
CA THR A 71 3.79 6.86 1.66
C THR A 71 3.57 6.85 0.14
N ILE A 72 3.82 5.72 -0.53
CA ILE A 72 3.76 5.64 -1.99
C ILE A 72 2.32 5.63 -2.48
N LEU A 73 1.44 4.84 -1.84
CA LEU A 73 0.10 4.63 -2.35
C LEU A 73 -0.73 5.93 -2.43
N PRO A 74 -0.75 6.83 -1.41
CA PRO A 74 -1.46 8.11 -1.51
C PRO A 74 -0.94 9.00 -2.63
N LYS A 75 0.35 8.96 -2.92
CA LYS A 75 0.96 9.70 -4.03
C LYS A 75 0.61 9.09 -5.39
N LEU A 76 0.42 7.76 -5.43
CA LEU A 76 0.13 7.02 -6.66
C LEU A 76 -1.34 7.12 -7.09
N ILE A 77 -2.29 7.00 -6.14
CA ILE A 77 -3.72 6.87 -6.44
C ILE A 77 -4.62 7.94 -5.82
N GLY A 78 -4.04 8.87 -5.08
CA GLY A 78 -4.75 9.95 -4.37
C GLY A 78 -5.28 9.54 -2.98
N PRO A 79 -5.69 10.54 -2.18
CA PRO A 79 -6.02 10.33 -0.77
C PRO A 79 -7.25 9.44 -0.54
N GLU A 80 -8.32 9.63 -1.29
CA GLU A 80 -9.57 8.88 -1.11
C GLU A 80 -9.36 7.37 -1.35
N ARG A 81 -8.68 7.05 -2.47
CA ARG A 81 -8.41 5.66 -2.84
C ARG A 81 -7.39 5.02 -1.90
N ALA A 82 -6.41 5.79 -1.44
CA ALA A 82 -5.44 5.29 -0.45
C ALA A 82 -6.12 4.98 0.89
N VAL A 83 -6.99 5.87 1.39
CA VAL A 83 -7.81 5.60 2.58
C VAL A 83 -8.72 4.38 2.37
N GLN A 84 -9.32 4.24 1.18
CA GLN A 84 -10.09 3.03 0.85
C GLN A 84 -9.25 1.76 1.01
N VAL A 85 -8.06 1.72 0.45
CA VAL A 85 -7.20 0.51 0.45
C VAL A 85 -6.59 0.25 1.82
N ILE A 86 -5.98 1.25 2.45
CA ILE A 86 -5.22 1.11 3.70
C ILE A 86 -6.15 1.00 4.91
N MET A 87 -7.26 1.74 4.91
CA MET A 87 -8.14 1.85 6.07
C MET A 87 -9.44 1.06 5.90
N LEU A 88 -10.27 1.44 4.92
CA LEU A 88 -11.63 0.92 4.85
C LEU A 88 -11.67 -0.57 4.53
N ASN A 89 -10.83 -1.04 3.61
CA ASN A 89 -10.73 -2.46 3.26
C ASN A 89 -10.20 -3.29 4.44
N ALA A 90 -9.14 -2.82 5.10
CA ALA A 90 -8.57 -3.51 6.27
C ALA A 90 -9.59 -3.59 7.44
N LEU A 91 -10.27 -2.50 7.76
CA LEU A 91 -11.28 -2.45 8.82
C LEU A 91 -12.54 -3.26 8.48
N ASN A 92 -12.82 -3.49 7.20
CA ASN A 92 -13.91 -4.36 6.74
C ASN A 92 -13.44 -5.81 6.57
N ASN A 93 -13.00 -6.42 7.68
CA ASN A 93 -12.54 -7.80 7.75
C ASN A 93 -11.49 -8.16 6.70
N ASN A 94 -10.54 -7.24 6.50
CA ASN A 94 -9.44 -7.40 5.55
C ASN A 94 -9.92 -7.74 4.13
N THR A 95 -10.85 -6.95 3.61
CA THR A 95 -11.36 -7.13 2.25
C THR A 95 -10.22 -6.95 1.23
N MET A 96 -9.89 -8.02 0.52
CA MET A 96 -8.88 -7.99 -0.54
C MET A 96 -9.47 -7.41 -1.83
N MET A 97 -8.67 -6.64 -2.55
CA MET A 97 -9.03 -6.14 -3.88
C MET A 97 -8.87 -7.25 -4.92
N LYS A 98 -9.90 -7.47 -5.71
CA LYS A 98 -9.82 -8.25 -6.95
C LYS A 98 -9.06 -7.44 -8.01
N ALA A 99 -8.53 -8.12 -9.02
CA ALA A 99 -7.75 -7.49 -10.08
C ALA A 99 -8.48 -6.30 -10.75
N LYS A 100 -9.79 -6.44 -11.02
CA LYS A 100 -10.62 -5.36 -11.57
C LYS A 100 -10.67 -4.12 -10.68
N ASP A 101 -10.77 -4.32 -9.37
CA ASP A 101 -10.83 -3.21 -8.40
C ASP A 101 -9.46 -2.54 -8.25
N ALA A 102 -8.38 -3.33 -8.20
CA ALA A 102 -7.01 -2.83 -8.16
C ALA A 102 -6.68 -1.97 -9.39
N LEU A 103 -7.12 -2.39 -10.58
CA LEU A 103 -6.97 -1.61 -11.82
C LEU A 103 -7.81 -0.32 -11.77
N LYS A 104 -9.08 -0.41 -11.38
CA LYS A 104 -9.98 0.75 -11.27
C LYS A 104 -9.45 1.81 -10.30
N LEU A 105 -8.85 1.38 -9.20
CA LEU A 105 -8.27 2.28 -8.19
C LEU A 105 -6.91 2.84 -8.63
N GLY A 106 -6.26 2.26 -9.65
CA GLY A 106 -4.93 2.66 -10.11
C GLY A 106 -3.77 2.04 -9.32
N VAL A 107 -4.06 1.04 -8.48
CA VAL A 107 -3.01 0.30 -7.75
C VAL A 107 -2.12 -0.48 -8.70
N VAL A 108 -2.68 -0.98 -9.81
CA VAL A 108 -1.96 -1.65 -10.90
C VAL A 108 -2.28 -0.99 -12.25
N ASP A 109 -1.39 -1.17 -13.21
CA ASP A 109 -1.44 -0.48 -14.51
C ASP A 109 -2.14 -1.29 -15.59
N SER A 110 -2.13 -2.62 -15.47
CA SER A 110 -2.80 -3.55 -16.39
C SER A 110 -3.18 -4.84 -15.70
N VAL A 111 -4.20 -5.50 -16.26
CA VAL A 111 -4.67 -6.81 -15.82
C VAL A 111 -4.71 -7.74 -17.03
N PHE A 112 -4.20 -8.95 -16.87
CA PHE A 112 -4.15 -9.96 -17.92
C PHE A 112 -4.65 -11.31 -17.41
N GLU A 113 -5.14 -12.15 -18.35
CA GLU A 113 -5.60 -13.50 -18.01
C GLU A 113 -4.43 -14.41 -17.60
N PRO A 114 -4.64 -15.36 -16.67
CA PRO A 114 -3.56 -16.23 -16.19
C PRO A 114 -2.87 -17.04 -17.28
N ALA A 115 -3.62 -17.43 -18.33
CA ALA A 115 -3.10 -18.30 -19.39
C ALA A 115 -1.93 -17.68 -20.18
N ASP A 116 -1.95 -16.36 -20.36
CA ASP A 116 -0.92 -15.62 -21.10
C ASP A 116 -0.32 -14.47 -20.27
N PHE A 117 -0.47 -14.52 -18.93
CA PHE A 117 -0.10 -13.44 -18.02
C PHE A 117 1.34 -12.97 -18.18
N ILE A 118 2.30 -13.89 -18.19
CA ILE A 118 3.73 -13.53 -18.29
C ILE A 118 4.05 -12.95 -19.65
N GLU A 119 3.57 -13.55 -20.72
CA GLU A 119 3.78 -13.06 -22.09
C GLU A 119 3.22 -11.65 -22.27
N ARG A 120 2.00 -11.41 -21.81
CA ARG A 120 1.34 -10.09 -21.89
C ARG A 120 2.00 -9.06 -20.99
N SER A 121 2.47 -9.45 -19.80
CA SER A 121 3.20 -8.57 -18.91
C SER A 121 4.55 -8.17 -19.49
N ILE A 122 5.26 -9.10 -20.14
CA ILE A 122 6.49 -8.79 -20.89
C ILE A 122 6.17 -7.85 -22.07
N GLY A 123 5.09 -8.14 -22.83
CA GLY A 123 4.63 -7.26 -23.92
C GLY A 123 4.31 -5.84 -23.45
N PHE A 124 3.65 -5.71 -22.29
CA PHE A 124 3.40 -4.42 -21.66
C PHE A 124 4.73 -3.70 -21.31
N ALA A 125 5.68 -4.41 -20.69
CA ALA A 125 6.98 -3.84 -20.35
C ALA A 125 7.75 -3.39 -21.60
N VAL A 126 7.76 -4.19 -22.66
CA VAL A 126 8.35 -3.81 -23.95
C VAL A 126 7.66 -2.58 -24.53
N GLY A 127 6.33 -2.50 -24.46
CA GLY A 127 5.56 -1.35 -24.89
C GLY A 127 5.91 -0.07 -24.15
N ILE A 128 6.13 -0.15 -22.82
CA ILE A 128 6.63 0.98 -22.02
C ILE A 128 8.04 1.40 -22.47
N LEU A 129 8.96 0.43 -22.62
CA LEU A 129 10.35 0.70 -22.95
C LEU A 129 10.54 1.32 -24.35
N ASN A 130 9.71 0.96 -25.31
CA ASN A 130 9.75 1.50 -26.66
C ASN A 130 8.79 2.68 -26.89
N GLY A 131 8.02 3.11 -25.84
CA GLY A 131 7.12 4.25 -25.88
C GLY A 131 5.78 4.04 -26.59
N THR A 132 5.43 2.78 -26.98
CA THR A 132 4.13 2.47 -27.58
C THR A 132 3.02 2.32 -26.54
N THR A 133 3.36 2.04 -25.29
CA THR A 133 2.46 2.06 -24.14
C THR A 133 2.80 3.22 -23.23
N LYS A 134 1.79 3.97 -22.80
CA LYS A 134 1.95 5.08 -21.85
C LYS A 134 1.07 4.85 -20.64
N VAL A 135 1.59 5.14 -19.47
CA VAL A 135 0.85 5.17 -18.20
C VAL A 135 0.94 6.58 -17.66
N GLU A 136 -0.20 7.24 -17.57
CA GLU A 136 -0.28 8.57 -16.99
C GLU A 136 -0.30 8.49 -15.47
N ARG A 137 0.39 9.43 -14.81
CA ARG A 137 0.40 9.59 -13.36
C ARG A 137 -0.09 10.99 -13.03
N ALA A 138 -1.09 11.07 -12.17
CA ALA A 138 -1.56 12.35 -11.65
C ALA A 138 -0.72 12.79 -10.44
N ASP A 139 -0.61 14.09 -10.26
CA ASP A 139 -0.10 14.68 -9.01
C ASP A 139 -1.29 14.98 -8.08
N TYR A 140 -1.28 14.33 -6.94
CA TYR A 140 -2.32 14.47 -5.91
C TYR A 140 -1.92 15.39 -4.75
N SER A 141 -0.78 16.07 -4.80
CA SER A 141 -0.30 16.94 -3.71
C SER A 141 -1.30 18.04 -3.34
N ASN A 142 -2.02 18.56 -4.33
CA ASN A 142 -3.03 19.62 -4.18
C ASN A 142 -4.47 19.12 -4.32
N ASP A 143 -4.71 17.80 -4.21
CA ASP A 143 -6.07 17.24 -4.30
C ASP A 143 -6.93 17.79 -3.14
N PRO A 144 -8.11 18.38 -3.41
CA PRO A 144 -8.99 18.92 -2.37
C PRO A 144 -9.58 17.84 -1.46
N ALA A 145 -9.54 16.57 -1.86
CA ALA A 145 -10.14 15.46 -1.11
C ALA A 145 -9.33 15.02 0.13
N TRP A 146 -8.12 15.54 0.36
CA TRP A 146 -7.26 15.10 1.48
C TRP A 146 -7.97 15.12 2.83
N GLU A 147 -8.57 16.25 3.20
CA GLU A 147 -9.22 16.40 4.51
C GLU A 147 -10.44 15.48 4.65
N THR A 148 -11.26 15.41 3.62
CA THR A 148 -12.47 14.57 3.61
C THR A 148 -12.11 13.09 3.66
N ALA A 149 -11.10 12.67 2.92
CA ALA A 149 -10.62 11.29 2.93
C ALA A 149 -10.12 10.87 4.32
N LEU A 150 -9.29 11.69 4.95
CA LEU A 150 -8.78 11.43 6.31
C LEU A 150 -9.91 11.39 7.34
N ALA A 151 -10.86 12.32 7.27
CA ALA A 151 -12.04 12.33 8.13
C ALA A 151 -12.89 11.06 7.96
N THR A 152 -13.06 10.58 6.72
CA THR A 152 -13.77 9.33 6.41
C THR A 152 -13.06 8.12 7.03
N GLY A 153 -11.74 8.02 6.88
CA GLY A 153 -10.96 6.96 7.50
C GLY A 153 -11.05 6.96 9.03
N LYS A 154 -10.98 8.15 9.65
CA LYS A 154 -11.12 8.32 11.09
C LYS A 154 -12.50 7.90 11.59
N ALA A 155 -13.56 8.33 10.90
CA ALA A 155 -14.93 7.96 11.24
C ALA A 155 -15.16 6.44 11.15
N ALA A 156 -14.61 5.79 10.11
CA ALA A 156 -14.68 4.34 9.95
C ALA A 156 -13.96 3.60 11.09
N ALA A 157 -12.78 4.06 11.49
CA ALA A 157 -12.05 3.46 12.61
C ALA A 157 -12.81 3.61 13.93
N LEU A 158 -13.31 4.80 14.26
CA LEU A 158 -14.12 5.03 15.46
C LEU A 158 -15.37 4.16 15.46
N LYS A 159 -16.07 4.06 14.34
CA LYS A 159 -17.24 3.19 14.20
C LYS A 159 -16.89 1.70 14.46
N LYS A 160 -15.79 1.22 13.87
CA LYS A 160 -15.33 -0.18 14.02
C LYS A 160 -15.05 -0.54 15.47
N TYR A 161 -14.49 0.39 16.24
CA TYR A 161 -14.04 0.17 17.61
C TYR A 161 -14.94 0.81 18.67
N GLY A 162 -16.20 1.08 18.35
CA GLY A 162 -17.20 1.58 19.31
C GLY A 162 -16.83 2.94 19.94
N GLY A 163 -16.16 3.81 19.20
CA GLY A 163 -15.70 5.12 19.64
C GLY A 163 -14.29 5.13 20.25
N ALA A 164 -13.67 3.95 20.47
CA ALA A 164 -12.32 3.87 21.00
C ALA A 164 -11.27 4.28 19.96
N THR A 165 -10.25 5.00 20.42
CA THR A 165 -9.09 5.37 19.60
C THR A 165 -8.04 4.27 19.67
N ILE A 166 -7.88 3.53 18.57
CA ILE A 166 -6.87 2.49 18.44
C ILE A 166 -5.64 3.08 17.72
N ALA A 167 -4.44 2.73 18.20
CA ALA A 167 -3.19 3.32 17.72
C ALA A 167 -2.94 3.08 16.22
N SER A 168 -3.05 1.83 15.75
CA SER A 168 -2.72 1.48 14.37
C SER A 168 -3.53 2.27 13.33
N PRO A 169 -4.88 2.32 13.35
CA PRO A 169 -5.62 3.13 12.38
C PRO A 169 -5.30 4.62 12.46
N MET A 170 -5.07 5.16 13.67
CA MET A 170 -4.74 6.58 13.81
C MET A 170 -3.35 6.88 13.23
N LYS A 171 -2.37 6.02 13.50
CA LYS A 171 -1.02 6.15 12.93
C LYS A 171 -1.01 5.98 11.42
N ALA A 172 -1.80 5.08 10.86
CA ALA A 172 -1.96 4.96 9.41
C ALA A 172 -2.50 6.27 8.79
N LEU A 173 -3.49 6.90 9.43
CA LEU A 173 -4.02 8.19 8.96
C LEU A 173 -3.00 9.32 9.06
N GLU A 174 -2.18 9.36 10.12
CA GLU A 174 -1.08 10.32 10.26
C GLU A 174 -0.06 10.17 9.13
N LEU A 175 0.34 8.93 8.78
CA LEU A 175 1.26 8.65 7.69
C LEU A 175 0.66 9.02 6.32
N ILE A 176 -0.60 8.66 6.06
CA ILE A 176 -1.31 9.06 4.84
C ILE A 176 -1.36 10.59 4.73
N ALA A 177 -1.69 11.29 5.81
CA ALA A 177 -1.73 12.77 5.82
C ALA A 177 -0.36 13.38 5.51
N ALA A 178 0.71 12.84 6.11
CA ALA A 178 2.08 13.29 5.89
C ALA A 178 2.55 13.05 4.45
N ALA A 179 2.06 12.02 3.78
CA ALA A 179 2.39 11.74 2.38
C ALA A 179 2.03 12.89 1.43
N LYS A 180 1.08 13.76 1.80
CA LYS A 180 0.72 14.95 1.03
C LYS A 180 1.93 15.85 0.72
N SER A 181 2.78 16.07 1.72
CA SER A 181 3.88 17.06 1.65
C SER A 181 5.27 16.43 1.78
N ASN A 182 5.40 15.26 2.41
CA ASN A 182 6.69 14.62 2.60
C ASN A 182 7.30 14.16 1.27
N THR A 183 8.61 14.20 1.19
CA THR A 183 9.38 13.43 0.21
C THR A 183 9.21 11.92 0.49
N LEU A 184 9.58 11.07 -0.45
CA LEU A 184 9.56 9.62 -0.21
C LEU A 184 10.46 9.22 0.97
N GLY A 185 11.67 9.82 1.08
CA GLY A 185 12.59 9.53 2.17
C GLY A 185 12.02 9.88 3.54
N GLU A 186 11.45 11.09 3.69
CA GLU A 186 10.79 11.52 4.94
C GLU A 186 9.60 10.62 5.28
N GLY A 187 8.82 10.19 4.27
CA GLY A 187 7.72 9.25 4.46
C GLY A 187 8.20 7.89 4.95
N PHE A 188 9.25 7.35 4.35
CA PHE A 188 9.83 6.06 4.77
C PHE A 188 10.40 6.10 6.19
N ASP A 189 11.11 7.17 6.55
CA ASP A 189 11.59 7.36 7.93
C ASP A 189 10.44 7.42 8.94
N ALA A 190 9.32 8.05 8.58
CA ALA A 190 8.13 8.12 9.42
C ALA A 190 7.46 6.74 9.57
N GLU A 191 7.32 5.98 8.47
CA GLU A 191 6.81 4.60 8.50
C GLU A 191 7.66 3.69 9.39
N ASP A 192 8.99 3.75 9.25
CA ASP A 192 9.94 2.98 10.05
C ASP A 192 9.76 3.20 11.54
N GLN A 193 9.60 4.47 11.97
CA GLN A 193 9.40 4.80 13.37
C GLN A 193 8.04 4.27 13.87
N VAL A 194 6.97 4.51 13.14
CA VAL A 194 5.63 4.06 13.52
C VAL A 194 5.55 2.54 13.55
N LEU A 195 6.14 1.85 12.57
CA LEU A 195 6.18 0.38 12.54
C LEU A 195 6.95 -0.18 13.75
N ALA A 196 8.10 0.43 14.09
CA ALA A 196 8.90 0.02 15.24
C ALA A 196 8.13 0.18 16.57
N ASP A 197 7.38 1.26 16.72
CA ASP A 197 6.58 1.52 17.92
C ASP A 197 5.40 0.53 18.03
N LEU A 198 4.69 0.29 16.94
CA LEU A 198 3.54 -0.63 16.91
C LEU A 198 3.95 -2.10 17.07
N THR A 199 5.12 -2.49 16.55
CA THR A 199 5.63 -3.87 16.68
C THR A 199 5.82 -4.29 18.14
N MET A 200 6.07 -3.36 19.03
CA MET A 200 6.23 -3.60 20.48
C MET A 200 4.93 -3.43 21.26
N SER A 201 3.82 -3.14 20.60
CA SER A 201 2.54 -2.80 21.25
C SER A 201 1.74 -4.02 21.68
N ASP A 202 0.95 -3.89 22.76
CA ASP A 202 0.02 -4.91 23.20
C ASP A 202 -1.14 -5.14 22.21
N PRO A 203 -1.68 -4.13 21.51
CA PRO A 203 -2.67 -4.35 20.45
C PRO A 203 -2.20 -5.29 19.34
N LEU A 204 -0.94 -5.20 18.90
CA LEU A 204 -0.41 -6.14 17.91
C LEU A 204 -0.38 -7.58 18.47
N ARG A 205 0.12 -7.76 19.70
CA ARG A 205 0.16 -9.08 20.33
C ARG A 205 -1.23 -9.70 20.44
N ALA A 206 -2.22 -8.90 20.83
CA ALA A 206 -3.62 -9.34 20.92
C ALA A 206 -4.19 -9.71 19.53
N SER A 207 -3.91 -8.91 18.50
CA SER A 207 -4.34 -9.18 17.13
C SER A 207 -3.73 -10.47 16.57
N LEU A 208 -2.43 -10.68 16.77
CA LEU A 208 -1.73 -11.90 16.35
C LEU A 208 -2.26 -13.14 17.09
N TYR A 209 -2.53 -13.01 18.40
CA TYR A 209 -3.13 -14.08 19.17
C TYR A 209 -4.51 -14.43 18.63
N ALA A 210 -5.37 -13.44 18.39
CA ALA A 210 -6.70 -13.65 17.84
C ALA A 210 -6.65 -14.29 16.43
N PHE A 211 -5.72 -13.85 15.59
CA PHE A 211 -5.52 -14.39 14.23
C PHE A 211 -5.11 -15.87 14.24
N ASN A 212 -4.34 -16.31 15.24
CA ASN A 212 -3.93 -17.71 15.37
C ASN A 212 -5.03 -18.62 15.94
N LEU A 213 -6.16 -18.08 16.41
CA LEU A 213 -7.29 -18.84 16.94
C LEU A 213 -8.37 -19.17 15.89
N ILE A 214 -8.25 -18.58 14.70
CA ILE A 214 -9.16 -18.75 13.56
C ILE A 214 -8.58 -19.73 12.55
#